data_da8a0bf05541d3e9c41e1b382f07c467
#
_entry.id   da8a0bf05541d3e9c41e1b382f07c467
#
_cell.length_a   1.000
_cell.length_b   1.000
_cell.length_c   1.000
_cell.angle_alpha   90.00
_cell.angle_beta   90.00
_cell.angle_gamma   90.00
#
_symmetry.space_group_name_H-M   'P 1'
#
loop_
_entity.id
_entity.type
_entity.pdbx_description
1 polymer ?
#
loop_
_entity_poly.entity_id
_entity_poly.type
_entity_poly.pdbx_seq_one_letter_code
_entity_poly.pdbx_strand_id
1 'polypeptide(L)'
;MKKILSTTLALLLVLTTVFSVSLSAQAAVRYDGDNAALYSGRDYTWLNIRGTENYKSAFQFMDILNTERTANAAGTLAMDQELLEAAMLHAREISVYPSSDRPNGENAIYLLDGTGHTRFYLLQVSAASSDAKLILNAWFDTYPAMKAQFLSPDYVCSGVGCFQATDGTIHWVVLLGYDAATKVVKSSDYRATVTRTVKIALKNTNAASWNAKHTHSYQVTSTVKANATKNANGKITRKCSVCGKTTTSTLYAPKSVTLSA
;
A
#
# COMPACT_ATOMS: atom_id res chain seq x y z
N MET A 1 -30.25 36.86 -37.03
CA MET A 1 -30.36 35.48 -36.55
C MET A 1 -29.16 34.59 -36.88
N LYS A 2 -28.48 34.70 -38.05
CA LYS A 2 -27.30 33.86 -38.38
C LYS A 2 -26.04 34.09 -37.55
N LYS A 3 -25.83 35.26 -36.94
CA LYS A 3 -24.61 35.56 -36.14
C LYS A 3 -24.70 35.02 -34.68
N ILE A 4 -25.88 34.84 -34.14
CA ILE A 4 -26.11 34.32 -32.77
C ILE A 4 -25.91 32.78 -32.74
N LEU A 5 -26.26 32.10 -33.85
CA LEU A 5 -26.09 30.64 -33.94
C LEU A 5 -24.62 30.23 -34.04
N SER A 6 -23.76 31.09 -34.65
CA SER A 6 -22.32 30.83 -34.81
C SER A 6 -21.56 30.97 -33.47
N THR A 7 -21.95 31.93 -32.62
CA THR A 7 -21.30 32.13 -31.31
C THR A 7 -21.69 31.07 -30.29
N THR A 8 -22.93 30.58 -30.32
CA THR A 8 -23.35 29.47 -29.43
C THR A 8 -22.72 28.15 -29.83
N LEU A 9 -22.52 27.88 -31.13
CA LEU A 9 -21.85 26.67 -31.58
C LEU A 9 -20.36 26.66 -31.25
N ALA A 10 -19.70 27.85 -31.37
CA ALA A 10 -18.30 27.98 -30.98
C ALA A 10 -18.09 27.86 -29.46
N LEU A 11 -19.02 28.38 -28.64
CA LEU A 11 -18.97 28.25 -27.20
C LEU A 11 -19.24 26.80 -26.75
N LEU A 12 -20.11 26.07 -27.45
CA LEU A 12 -20.36 24.65 -27.14
C LEU A 12 -19.17 23.78 -27.52
N LEU A 13 -18.43 24.10 -28.60
CA LEU A 13 -17.22 23.37 -28.99
C LEU A 13 -16.06 23.63 -28.03
N VAL A 14 -15.94 24.83 -27.48
CA VAL A 14 -14.92 25.16 -26.46
C VAL A 14 -15.21 24.51 -25.12
N LEU A 15 -16.50 24.34 -24.76
CA LEU A 15 -16.86 23.63 -23.53
C LEU A 15 -16.62 22.11 -23.61
N THR A 16 -16.65 21.52 -24.78
CA THR A 16 -16.37 20.08 -24.95
C THR A 16 -14.88 19.73 -25.00
N THR A 17 -14.02 20.71 -25.26
CA THR A 17 -12.55 20.50 -25.26
C THR A 17 -11.88 20.68 -23.92
N VAL A 18 -12.57 21.24 -22.92
CA VAL A 18 -12.01 21.45 -21.56
C VAL A 18 -12.25 20.25 -20.64
N PHE A 19 -13.05 19.26 -21.05
CA PHE A 19 -13.28 18.01 -20.29
C PHE A 19 -12.55 16.78 -20.81
N SER A 20 -11.55 16.93 -21.66
CA SER A 20 -10.49 15.95 -21.76
C SER A 20 -9.54 16.17 -20.58
N VAL A 21 -10.04 15.89 -19.36
CA VAL A 21 -9.14 15.44 -18.30
C VAL A 21 -8.44 14.25 -18.91
N SER A 22 -7.20 14.46 -19.34
CA SER A 22 -6.29 13.36 -19.54
C SER A 22 -6.30 12.58 -18.21
N LEU A 23 -7.09 11.49 -18.16
CA LEU A 23 -6.68 10.38 -17.33
C LEU A 23 -5.30 10.02 -17.88
N SER A 24 -4.26 10.64 -17.31
CA SER A 24 -2.93 10.11 -17.45
C SER A 24 -3.07 8.67 -17.03
N ALA A 25 -2.86 7.74 -17.95
CA ALA A 25 -2.71 6.35 -17.62
C ALA A 25 -1.64 6.34 -16.52
N GLN A 26 -2.05 6.22 -15.26
CA GLN A 26 -1.14 5.92 -14.19
C GLN A 26 -0.49 4.63 -14.65
N ALA A 27 0.84 4.64 -14.78
CA ALA A 27 1.56 3.41 -14.95
C ALA A 27 1.06 2.49 -13.82
N ALA A 28 0.42 1.40 -14.21
CA ALA A 28 -0.24 0.54 -13.23
C ALA A 28 0.87 -0.15 -12.44
N VAL A 29 1.03 0.24 -11.18
CA VAL A 29 1.78 -0.59 -10.24
C VAL A 29 1.16 -1.97 -10.30
N ARG A 30 1.96 -2.95 -10.67
CA ARG A 30 1.52 -4.33 -10.75
C ARG A 30 1.37 -4.90 -9.34
N TYR A 31 0.14 -5.00 -8.89
CA TYR A 31 -0.17 -5.78 -7.71
C TYR A 31 -0.18 -7.27 -8.05
N ASP A 32 0.25 -8.10 -7.13
CA ASP A 32 0.25 -9.56 -7.33
C ASP A 32 -1.13 -10.09 -7.74
N GLY A 33 -2.22 -9.43 -7.31
CA GLY A 33 -3.59 -9.73 -7.70
C GLY A 33 -3.86 -9.66 -9.20
N ASP A 34 -3.10 -8.83 -9.92
CA ASP A 34 -3.22 -8.67 -11.36
C ASP A 34 -2.58 -9.83 -12.13
N ASN A 35 -1.68 -10.58 -11.47
CA ASN A 35 -1.00 -11.75 -12.00
C ASN A 35 -1.29 -13.00 -11.15
N ALA A 36 -2.53 -13.21 -10.75
CA ALA A 36 -2.94 -14.29 -9.86
C ALA A 36 -2.51 -15.70 -10.34
N ALA A 37 -2.29 -15.89 -11.65
CA ALA A 37 -1.82 -17.16 -12.21
C ALA A 37 -0.37 -17.50 -11.78
N LEU A 38 0.49 -16.50 -11.55
CA LEU A 38 1.88 -16.72 -11.10
C LEU A 38 1.93 -17.21 -9.64
N TYR A 39 0.92 -16.90 -8.85
CA TYR A 39 0.84 -17.24 -7.43
C TYR A 39 -0.29 -18.24 -7.15
N SER A 40 -0.68 -19.02 -8.17
CA SER A 40 -1.64 -20.11 -8.03
C SER A 40 -0.92 -21.34 -7.46
N GLY A 41 -1.28 -21.77 -6.26
CA GLY A 41 -0.72 -22.99 -5.68
C GLY A 41 -0.72 -23.04 -4.16
N ARG A 42 -0.13 -24.11 -3.61
CA ARG A 42 -0.09 -24.35 -2.16
C ARG A 42 0.93 -23.45 -1.42
N ASP A 43 1.83 -22.80 -2.15
CA ASP A 43 2.96 -22.08 -1.57
C ASP A 43 2.65 -20.63 -1.20
N TYR A 44 1.47 -20.13 -1.56
CA TYR A 44 1.06 -18.76 -1.36
C TYR A 44 -0.31 -18.66 -0.68
N THR A 45 -0.43 -17.64 0.17
CA THR A 45 -1.69 -17.18 0.75
C THR A 45 -1.97 -15.77 0.27
N TRP A 46 -3.21 -15.51 -0.16
CA TRP A 46 -3.63 -14.18 -0.59
C TRP A 46 -4.04 -13.31 0.61
N LEU A 47 -3.46 -12.12 0.69
CA LEU A 47 -3.78 -11.10 1.67
C LEU A 47 -4.56 -9.96 1.03
N ASN A 48 -5.59 -9.47 1.76
CA ASN A 48 -6.24 -8.20 1.45
C ASN A 48 -5.66 -7.14 2.38
N ILE A 49 -4.83 -6.27 1.84
CA ILE A 49 -4.23 -5.15 2.57
C ILE A 49 -5.10 -3.93 2.34
N ARG A 50 -5.75 -3.46 3.39
CA ARG A 50 -6.57 -2.25 3.39
C ARG A 50 -5.91 -1.18 4.24
N GLY A 51 -5.94 0.08 3.75
CA GLY A 51 -5.49 1.26 4.48
C GLY A 51 -5.54 2.49 3.60
N THR A 52 -4.90 3.56 4.07
CA THR A 52 -4.92 4.86 3.41
C THR A 52 -3.53 5.24 2.93
N GLU A 53 -3.40 5.45 1.64
CA GLU A 53 -2.23 6.06 1.01
C GLU A 53 -2.27 7.56 1.24
N ASN A 54 -1.23 8.10 1.84
CA ASN A 54 -1.12 9.52 2.14
C ASN A 54 -0.13 10.19 1.19
N TYR A 55 -0.59 10.54 0.00
CA TYR A 55 0.22 11.22 -1.01
C TYR A 55 0.62 12.63 -0.56
N LYS A 56 -0.25 13.33 0.20
CA LYS A 56 0.11 14.65 0.75
C LYS A 56 1.38 14.58 1.59
N SER A 57 1.46 13.64 2.52
CA SER A 57 2.65 13.46 3.36
C SER A 57 3.86 13.01 2.56
N ALA A 58 3.68 12.15 1.54
CA ALA A 58 4.76 11.73 0.65
C ALA A 58 5.39 12.91 -0.10
N PHE A 59 4.59 13.80 -0.69
CA PHE A 59 5.10 14.99 -1.37
C PHE A 59 5.72 16.00 -0.38
N GLN A 60 5.12 16.19 0.79
CA GLN A 60 5.70 17.04 1.85
C GLN A 60 7.08 16.54 2.29
N PHE A 61 7.26 15.21 2.37
CA PHE A 61 8.56 14.63 2.67
C PHE A 61 9.59 15.00 1.60
N MET A 62 9.24 14.91 0.33
CA MET A 62 10.13 15.31 -0.78
C MET A 62 10.52 16.79 -0.72
N ASP A 63 9.57 17.66 -0.43
CA ASP A 63 9.82 19.11 -0.34
C ASP A 63 10.80 19.42 0.80
N ILE A 64 10.61 18.80 1.96
CA ILE A 64 11.48 18.96 3.12
C ILE A 64 12.87 18.36 2.84
N LEU A 65 12.91 17.15 2.28
CA LEU A 65 14.17 16.51 1.90
C LEU A 65 14.96 17.36 0.90
N ASN A 66 14.31 17.91 -0.11
CA ASN A 66 14.96 18.78 -1.10
C ASN A 66 15.47 20.09 -0.48
N THR A 67 14.79 20.62 0.53
CA THR A 67 15.28 21.75 1.31
C THR A 67 16.57 21.41 2.05
N GLU A 68 16.60 20.26 2.73
CA GLU A 68 17.80 19.76 3.42
C GLU A 68 18.94 19.46 2.44
N ARG A 69 18.65 18.85 1.29
CA ARG A 69 19.65 18.57 0.25
C ARG A 69 20.27 19.86 -0.27
N THR A 70 19.47 20.86 -0.57
CA THR A 70 19.96 22.18 -1.01
C THR A 70 20.82 22.85 0.05
N ALA A 71 20.44 22.80 1.32
CA ALA A 71 21.21 23.33 2.43
C ALA A 71 22.58 22.64 2.61
N ASN A 72 22.70 21.40 2.14
CA ASN A 72 23.93 20.60 2.19
C ASN A 72 24.63 20.49 0.81
N ALA A 73 24.36 21.42 -0.11
CA ALA A 73 24.93 21.47 -1.46
C ALA A 73 24.72 20.20 -2.30
N ALA A 74 23.72 19.40 -1.97
CA ALA A 74 23.26 18.28 -2.79
C ALA A 74 22.19 18.74 -3.77
N GLY A 75 22.15 18.13 -4.96
CA GLY A 75 21.12 18.41 -5.97
C GLY A 75 19.73 17.97 -5.47
N THR A 76 18.69 18.67 -5.89
CA THR A 76 17.31 18.26 -5.59
C THR A 76 16.94 16.97 -6.33
N LEU A 77 16.06 16.17 -5.72
CA LEU A 77 15.49 14.95 -6.32
C LEU A 77 14.16 15.28 -7.00
N ALA A 78 13.91 14.72 -8.16
CA ALA A 78 12.58 14.71 -8.76
C ALA A 78 11.73 13.61 -8.14
N MET A 79 10.44 13.88 -7.85
CA MET A 79 9.48 12.79 -7.53
C MET A 79 9.16 12.05 -8.83
N ASP A 80 9.62 10.82 -8.92
CA ASP A 80 9.34 9.96 -10.08
C ASP A 80 8.07 9.14 -9.85
N GLN A 81 7.21 9.02 -10.86
CA GLN A 81 5.94 8.31 -10.74
C GLN A 81 6.13 6.84 -10.41
N GLU A 82 7.02 6.15 -11.12
CA GLU A 82 7.22 4.71 -10.96
C GLU A 82 7.80 4.39 -9.58
N LEU A 83 8.76 5.18 -9.12
CA LEU A 83 9.31 5.03 -7.78
C LEU A 83 8.31 5.40 -6.68
N LEU A 84 7.47 6.43 -6.88
CA LEU A 84 6.40 6.80 -5.94
C LEU A 84 5.41 5.64 -5.75
N GLU A 85 4.99 5.05 -6.86
CA GLU A 85 4.03 3.94 -6.84
C GLU A 85 4.66 2.67 -6.25
N ALA A 86 5.90 2.36 -6.58
CA ALA A 86 6.66 1.27 -6.00
C ALA A 86 6.87 1.45 -4.47
N ALA A 87 7.25 2.65 -4.05
CA ALA A 87 7.38 2.99 -2.63
C ALA A 87 6.05 2.87 -1.87
N MET A 88 4.95 3.32 -2.48
CA MET A 88 3.63 3.21 -1.89
C MET A 88 3.15 1.75 -1.80
N LEU A 89 3.45 0.92 -2.82
CA LEU A 89 3.20 -0.51 -2.76
C LEU A 89 3.97 -1.16 -1.63
N HIS A 90 5.28 -0.90 -1.54
CA HIS A 90 6.11 -1.50 -0.49
C HIS A 90 5.73 -1.02 0.91
N ALA A 91 5.29 0.24 1.06
CA ALA A 91 4.76 0.74 2.33
C ALA A 91 3.54 -0.05 2.82
N ARG A 92 2.71 -0.55 1.92
CA ARG A 92 1.63 -1.49 2.26
C ARG A 92 2.15 -2.87 2.61
N GLU A 93 3.12 -3.37 1.85
CA GLU A 93 3.70 -4.69 2.06
C GLU A 93 4.34 -4.80 3.45
N ILE A 94 5.10 -3.79 3.89
CA ILE A 94 5.71 -3.77 5.22
C ILE A 94 4.70 -3.63 6.36
N SER A 95 3.47 -3.21 6.09
CA SER A 95 2.42 -3.17 7.10
C SER A 95 2.01 -4.58 7.57
N VAL A 96 2.22 -5.59 6.76
CA VAL A 96 1.91 -6.99 7.06
C VAL A 96 3.13 -7.89 7.12
N TYR A 97 4.19 -7.55 6.38
CA TYR A 97 5.44 -8.27 6.36
C TYR A 97 6.62 -7.28 6.46
N PRO A 98 7.05 -6.90 7.69
CA PRO A 98 8.06 -5.85 7.93
C PRO A 98 9.47 -6.37 7.57
N SER A 99 9.75 -6.45 6.29
CA SER A 99 10.99 -6.90 5.68
C SER A 99 11.37 -5.95 4.55
N SER A 100 12.64 -5.93 4.17
CA SER A 100 13.08 -5.31 2.90
C SER A 100 12.70 -6.15 1.69
N ASP A 101 12.46 -7.45 1.87
CA ASP A 101 11.91 -8.30 0.83
C ASP A 101 10.38 -8.19 0.78
N ARG A 102 9.81 -8.52 -0.36
CA ARG A 102 8.36 -8.53 -0.58
C ARG A 102 7.69 -9.71 0.10
N PRO A 103 6.41 -9.61 0.48
CA PRO A 103 5.66 -10.71 1.09
C PRO A 103 5.62 -11.99 0.25
N ASN A 104 5.65 -11.86 -1.08
CA ASN A 104 5.65 -12.98 -2.03
C ASN A 104 7.01 -13.71 -2.11
N GLY A 105 8.00 -13.25 -1.36
CA GLY A 105 9.34 -13.84 -1.29
C GLY A 105 10.32 -13.34 -2.36
N GLU A 106 9.91 -12.38 -3.17
CA GLU A 106 10.78 -11.68 -4.09
C GLU A 106 11.62 -10.63 -3.35
N ASN A 107 12.80 -10.33 -3.87
CA ASN A 107 13.59 -9.20 -3.42
C ASN A 107 12.90 -7.88 -3.80
N ALA A 108 13.09 -6.81 -3.01
CA ALA A 108 12.51 -5.50 -3.28
C ALA A 108 12.86 -4.94 -4.67
N ILE A 109 13.96 -5.35 -5.30
CA ILE A 109 14.32 -4.90 -6.65
C ILE A 109 13.21 -5.19 -7.68
N TYR A 110 12.43 -6.24 -7.47
CA TYR A 110 11.29 -6.58 -8.34
C TYR A 110 10.10 -5.62 -8.23
N LEU A 111 10.14 -4.64 -7.30
CA LEU A 111 9.22 -3.48 -7.32
C LEU A 111 9.42 -2.63 -8.57
N LEU A 112 10.59 -2.72 -9.21
CA LEU A 112 10.91 -2.00 -10.44
C LEU A 112 10.58 -2.76 -11.73
N ASP A 113 10.01 -3.96 -11.63
CA ASP A 113 9.67 -4.76 -12.81
C ASP A 113 8.71 -4.01 -13.73
N GLY A 114 9.14 -3.85 -14.98
CA GLY A 114 8.40 -3.11 -16.00
C GLY A 114 8.50 -1.59 -15.90
N THR A 115 9.39 -1.06 -15.04
CA THR A 115 9.73 0.36 -14.95
C THR A 115 10.98 0.69 -15.77
N GLY A 116 11.27 1.99 -15.92
CA GLY A 116 12.52 2.47 -16.53
C GLY A 116 13.71 2.51 -15.58
N HIS A 117 13.54 2.07 -14.33
CA HIS A 117 14.60 2.09 -13.31
C HIS A 117 15.26 0.74 -13.16
N THR A 118 16.59 0.73 -12.94
CA THR A 118 17.39 -0.49 -12.81
C THR A 118 17.82 -0.76 -11.37
N ARG A 119 17.87 0.26 -10.53
CA ARG A 119 18.30 0.17 -9.13
C ARG A 119 17.81 1.36 -8.31
N PHE A 120 17.72 1.13 -7.00
CA PHE A 120 17.40 2.15 -5.99
C PHE A 120 18.07 1.83 -4.66
N TYR A 121 18.11 2.82 -3.77
CA TYR A 121 18.40 2.59 -2.35
C TYR A 121 17.08 2.65 -1.57
N LEU A 122 16.80 1.65 -0.75
CA LEU A 122 15.57 1.49 0.01
C LEU A 122 15.75 1.93 1.46
N LEU A 123 14.90 2.82 1.92
CA LEU A 123 14.76 3.22 3.33
C LEU A 123 13.32 2.98 3.76
N GLN A 124 13.12 2.40 4.94
CA GLN A 124 11.77 2.12 5.46
C GLN A 124 11.69 2.26 6.97
N VAL A 125 10.54 2.68 7.47
CA VAL A 125 10.23 2.76 8.90
C VAL A 125 8.72 2.63 9.14
N SER A 126 8.36 2.05 10.27
CA SER A 126 6.99 2.09 10.81
C SER A 126 6.94 3.06 11.97
N ALA A 127 6.01 3.98 11.97
CA ALA A 127 5.90 5.08 12.92
C ALA A 127 4.44 5.32 13.34
N ALA A 128 4.24 6.14 14.36
CA ALA A 128 2.92 6.59 14.79
C ALA A 128 2.48 7.90 14.11
N SER A 129 3.30 8.47 13.21
CA SER A 129 3.06 9.79 12.63
C SER A 129 3.16 9.80 11.12
N SER A 130 2.28 10.56 10.49
CA SER A 130 2.33 10.94 9.07
C SER A 130 2.97 12.32 8.86
N ASP A 131 3.57 12.93 9.88
CA ASP A 131 4.31 14.17 9.78
C ASP A 131 5.67 13.91 9.13
N ALA A 132 5.82 14.40 7.91
CA ALA A 132 7.00 14.19 7.09
C ALA A 132 8.28 14.78 7.72
N LYS A 133 8.17 15.95 8.38
CA LYS A 133 9.31 16.60 9.01
C LYS A 133 9.80 15.82 10.23
N LEU A 134 8.85 15.34 11.03
CA LEU A 134 9.17 14.53 12.20
C LEU A 134 9.90 13.24 11.78
N ILE A 135 9.46 12.59 10.72
CA ILE A 135 10.06 11.35 10.23
C ILE A 135 11.45 11.58 9.66
N LEU A 136 11.64 12.62 8.83
CA LEU A 136 12.96 12.92 8.27
C LEU A 136 13.96 13.29 9.37
N ASN A 137 13.56 14.12 10.34
CA ASN A 137 14.40 14.47 11.48
C ASN A 137 14.76 13.22 12.32
N ALA A 138 13.80 12.33 12.58
CA ALA A 138 14.06 11.09 13.31
C ALA A 138 15.10 10.21 12.59
N TRP A 139 15.05 10.12 11.27
CA TRP A 139 16.09 9.43 10.51
C TRP A 139 17.44 10.11 10.59
N PHE A 140 17.47 11.46 10.48
CA PHE A 140 18.72 12.22 10.51
C PHE A 140 19.40 12.17 11.88
N ASP A 141 18.61 12.24 12.96
CA ASP A 141 19.11 12.30 14.33
C ASP A 141 19.52 10.90 14.84
N THR A 142 18.76 9.86 14.43
CA THR A 142 18.97 8.52 14.97
C THR A 142 19.96 7.69 14.15
N TYR A 143 20.03 7.95 12.83
CA TYR A 143 20.80 7.12 11.89
C TYR A 143 21.68 7.95 10.96
N PRO A 144 22.90 8.34 11.38
CA PRO A 144 23.81 9.15 10.56
C PRO A 144 24.11 8.55 9.18
N ALA A 145 24.17 7.22 9.07
CA ALA A 145 24.37 6.54 7.79
C ALA A 145 23.19 6.74 6.84
N MET A 146 21.95 6.81 7.34
CA MET A 146 20.77 7.11 6.54
C MET A 146 20.78 8.57 6.09
N LYS A 147 21.15 9.50 6.97
CA LYS A 147 21.36 10.91 6.58
C LYS A 147 22.33 11.04 5.42
N ALA A 148 23.45 10.34 5.47
CA ALA A 148 24.43 10.33 4.37
C ALA A 148 23.81 9.84 3.05
N GLN A 149 22.96 8.82 3.09
CA GLN A 149 22.24 8.34 1.90
C GLN A 149 21.27 9.41 1.38
N PHE A 150 20.44 9.99 2.22
CA PHE A 150 19.50 11.03 1.80
C PHE A 150 20.20 12.26 1.16
N LEU A 151 21.42 12.55 1.58
CA LEU A 151 22.22 13.71 1.09
C LEU A 151 23.23 13.32 0.01
N SER A 152 23.34 12.04 -0.38
CA SER A 152 24.26 11.63 -1.44
C SER A 152 23.90 12.29 -2.79
N PRO A 153 24.89 12.83 -3.50
CA PRO A 153 24.70 13.38 -4.84
C PRO A 153 24.43 12.31 -5.92
N ASP A 154 24.63 11.02 -5.59
CA ASP A 154 24.46 9.93 -6.54
C ASP A 154 23.00 9.69 -6.96
N TYR A 155 22.05 10.19 -6.15
CA TYR A 155 20.63 10.04 -6.44
C TYR A 155 20.09 11.28 -7.13
N VAL A 156 19.24 11.04 -8.15
CA VAL A 156 18.67 12.10 -9.00
C VAL A 156 17.16 12.15 -9.00
N CYS A 157 16.51 11.08 -8.55
CA CYS A 157 15.07 11.02 -8.37
C CYS A 157 14.71 10.21 -7.12
N SER A 158 13.45 10.23 -6.74
CA SER A 158 12.97 9.46 -5.59
C SER A 158 11.49 9.16 -5.72
N GLY A 159 11.05 8.12 -4.99
CA GLY A 159 9.66 7.85 -4.68
C GLY A 159 9.46 7.72 -3.18
N VAL A 160 8.36 8.27 -2.67
CA VAL A 160 8.04 8.22 -1.24
C VAL A 160 6.66 7.61 -1.04
N GLY A 161 6.59 6.52 -0.28
CA GLY A 161 5.36 5.89 0.18
C GLY A 161 5.06 6.27 1.63
N CYS A 162 3.82 6.68 1.88
CA CYS A 162 3.29 6.89 3.23
C CYS A 162 1.93 6.21 3.33
N PHE A 163 1.86 5.09 4.02
CA PHE A 163 0.68 4.25 4.12
C PHE A 163 0.24 4.10 5.57
N GLN A 164 -1.03 4.41 5.86
CA GLN A 164 -1.64 4.16 7.15
C GLN A 164 -2.40 2.84 7.11
N ALA A 165 -1.96 1.90 7.91
CA ALA A 165 -2.64 0.63 8.12
C ALA A 165 -3.92 0.81 8.96
N THR A 166 -4.77 -0.22 8.99
CA THR A 166 -6.06 -0.19 9.72
C THR A 166 -5.92 -0.13 11.23
N ASP A 167 -4.77 -0.47 11.77
CA ASP A 167 -4.43 -0.35 13.20
C ASP A 167 -3.91 1.05 13.58
N GLY A 168 -3.83 1.97 12.60
CA GLY A 168 -3.35 3.33 12.78
C GLY A 168 -1.85 3.50 12.59
N THR A 169 -1.08 2.43 12.47
CA THR A 169 0.37 2.49 12.21
C THR A 169 0.64 3.10 10.84
N ILE A 170 1.62 3.99 10.76
CA ILE A 170 2.05 4.63 9.53
C ILE A 170 3.35 3.98 9.04
N HIS A 171 3.36 3.55 7.80
CA HIS A 171 4.50 2.92 7.16
C HIS A 171 5.08 3.84 6.10
N TRP A 172 6.36 4.15 6.24
CA TRP A 172 7.09 5.00 5.33
C TRP A 172 8.13 4.20 4.56
N VAL A 173 8.19 4.43 3.27
CA VAL A 173 9.19 3.88 2.36
C VAL A 173 9.74 5.00 1.49
N VAL A 174 11.06 5.07 1.34
CA VAL A 174 11.71 5.99 0.41
C VAL A 174 12.61 5.17 -0.50
N LEU A 175 12.41 5.33 -1.79
CA LEU A 175 13.27 4.77 -2.84
C LEU A 175 14.08 5.92 -3.44
N LEU A 176 15.40 5.88 -3.29
CA LEU A 176 16.30 6.86 -3.90
C LEU A 176 16.84 6.27 -5.20
N GLY A 177 16.50 6.88 -6.33
CA GLY A 177 16.84 6.38 -7.65
C GLY A 177 18.13 6.97 -8.20
N TYR A 178 18.92 6.12 -8.84
CA TYR A 178 20.18 6.50 -9.52
C TYR A 178 19.93 6.93 -10.97
N ASP A 179 18.86 6.41 -11.58
CA ASP A 179 18.53 6.70 -12.95
C ASP A 179 17.70 7.99 -13.02
N ALA A 180 17.72 8.67 -14.17
CA ALA A 180 16.88 9.85 -14.39
C ALA A 180 15.39 9.48 -14.22
N ALA A 181 14.59 10.42 -13.71
CA ALA A 181 13.16 10.21 -13.57
C ALA A 181 12.52 9.89 -14.93
N THR A 182 11.73 8.81 -14.97
CA THR A 182 10.99 8.41 -16.17
C THR A 182 9.80 9.33 -16.40
N LYS A 183 9.12 9.71 -15.31
CA LYS A 183 8.02 10.67 -15.33
C LYS A 183 7.97 11.45 -14.02
N VAL A 184 8.33 12.72 -14.08
CA VAL A 184 8.22 13.64 -12.93
C VAL A 184 6.76 13.95 -12.65
N VAL A 185 6.36 13.80 -11.38
CA VAL A 185 4.99 14.08 -10.90
C VAL A 185 4.99 15.10 -9.78
N LYS A 186 3.83 15.77 -9.61
CA LYS A 186 3.60 16.82 -8.61
C LYS A 186 2.45 16.42 -7.69
N SER A 187 2.37 17.04 -6.53
CA SER A 187 1.29 16.82 -5.57
C SER A 187 -0.11 17.09 -6.14
N SER A 188 -0.23 18.01 -7.11
CA SER A 188 -1.48 18.30 -7.81
C SER A 188 -1.99 17.15 -8.68
N ASP A 189 -1.14 16.21 -9.05
CA ASP A 189 -1.48 15.07 -9.89
C ASP A 189 -2.15 13.94 -9.09
N TYR A 190 -2.15 14.04 -7.76
CA TYR A 190 -2.67 13.03 -6.84
C TYR A 190 -3.70 13.60 -5.89
N ARG A 191 -4.65 12.77 -5.47
CA ARG A 191 -5.49 13.08 -4.31
C ARG A 191 -4.62 13.04 -3.06
N ALA A 192 -4.89 13.93 -2.10
CA ALA A 192 -4.13 14.04 -0.85
C ALA A 192 -4.05 12.69 -0.11
N THR A 193 -5.16 11.96 -0.09
CA THR A 193 -5.26 10.62 0.50
C THR A 193 -6.16 9.73 -0.36
N VAL A 194 -5.84 8.44 -0.42
CA VAL A 194 -6.66 7.43 -1.12
C VAL A 194 -6.76 6.18 -0.24
N THR A 195 -7.97 5.82 0.15
CA THR A 195 -8.21 4.54 0.83
C THR A 195 -8.52 3.47 -0.19
N ARG A 196 -7.78 2.36 -0.12
CA ARG A 196 -8.01 1.22 -1.01
C ARG A 196 -7.71 -0.11 -0.34
N THR A 197 -8.18 -1.17 -0.96
CA THR A 197 -7.81 -2.56 -0.61
C THR A 197 -7.09 -3.15 -1.81
N VAL A 198 -5.90 -3.70 -1.57
CA VAL A 198 -5.15 -4.46 -2.58
C VAL A 198 -4.96 -5.88 -2.13
N LYS A 199 -4.90 -6.78 -3.11
CA LYS A 199 -4.66 -8.20 -2.91
C LYS A 199 -3.22 -8.49 -3.30
N ILE A 200 -2.44 -9.01 -2.34
CA ILE A 200 -1.05 -9.42 -2.58
C ILE A 200 -0.84 -10.86 -2.16
N ALA A 201 0.17 -11.50 -2.75
CA ALA A 201 0.58 -12.85 -2.40
C ALA A 201 1.51 -12.82 -1.19
N LEU A 202 1.25 -13.68 -0.20
CA LEU A 202 2.18 -13.97 0.88
C LEU A 202 2.73 -15.38 0.68
N LYS A 203 4.04 -15.52 0.55
CA LYS A 203 4.69 -16.83 0.50
C LYS A 203 4.50 -17.54 1.84
N ASN A 204 4.07 -18.80 1.83
CA ASN A 204 3.70 -19.52 3.06
C ASN A 204 4.87 -19.67 4.04
N THR A 205 6.12 -19.70 3.56
CA THR A 205 7.31 -19.66 4.41
C THR A 205 7.42 -18.35 5.24
N ASN A 206 6.83 -17.26 4.77
CA ASN A 206 6.80 -15.96 5.44
C ASN A 206 5.60 -15.82 6.39
N ALA A 207 4.59 -16.68 6.24
CA ALA A 207 3.34 -16.60 7.00
C ALA A 207 3.54 -16.75 8.51
N ALA A 208 4.52 -17.53 8.97
CA ALA A 208 4.83 -17.71 10.38
C ALA A 208 5.28 -16.39 11.04
N SER A 209 6.16 -15.66 10.38
CA SER A 209 6.67 -14.37 10.87
C SER A 209 5.58 -13.30 10.92
N TRP A 210 4.69 -13.32 9.93
CA TRP A 210 3.58 -12.40 9.84
C TRP A 210 2.47 -12.73 10.85
N ASN A 211 2.08 -14.01 10.99
CA ASN A 211 1.07 -14.47 11.95
C ASN A 211 1.45 -14.19 13.41
N ALA A 212 2.75 -14.15 13.72
CA ALA A 212 3.23 -13.83 15.05
C ALA A 212 3.09 -12.35 15.43
N LYS A 213 2.85 -11.45 14.47
CA LYS A 213 2.94 -10.00 14.65
C LYS A 213 1.61 -9.25 14.58
N HIS A 214 0.50 -9.90 14.17
CA HIS A 214 -0.80 -9.24 14.10
C HIS A 214 -1.83 -9.89 15.01
N THR A 215 -2.72 -9.07 15.57
CA THR A 215 -3.89 -9.56 16.29
C THR A 215 -4.97 -9.96 15.29
N HIS A 216 -5.44 -11.22 15.38
CA HIS A 216 -6.47 -11.71 14.49
C HIS A 216 -7.82 -11.02 14.73
N SER A 217 -8.37 -10.39 13.71
CA SER A 217 -9.74 -9.87 13.68
C SER A 217 -10.64 -10.87 12.97
N TYR A 218 -11.36 -11.68 13.73
CA TYR A 218 -12.21 -12.75 13.20
C TYR A 218 -13.63 -12.27 12.89
N GLN A 219 -14.08 -12.52 11.67
CA GLN A 219 -15.46 -12.33 11.23
C GLN A 219 -16.13 -13.68 10.98
N VAL A 220 -17.41 -13.80 11.31
CA VAL A 220 -18.19 -15.01 11.03
C VAL A 220 -18.43 -15.11 9.53
N THR A 221 -17.99 -16.22 8.95
CA THR A 221 -18.14 -16.51 7.51
C THR A 221 -19.23 -17.54 7.23
N SER A 222 -19.47 -18.42 8.18
CA SER A 222 -20.57 -19.39 8.10
C SER A 222 -21.04 -19.82 9.48
N THR A 223 -22.32 -20.16 9.58
CA THR A 223 -22.95 -20.73 10.78
C THR A 223 -23.81 -21.91 10.37
N VAL A 224 -23.50 -23.10 10.91
CA VAL A 224 -24.37 -24.26 10.85
C VAL A 224 -25.06 -24.36 12.21
N LYS A 225 -26.40 -24.25 12.22
CA LYS A 225 -27.16 -24.31 13.45
C LYS A 225 -27.13 -25.70 14.08
N ALA A 226 -27.07 -25.78 15.39
CA ALA A 226 -27.26 -27.00 16.10
C ALA A 226 -28.73 -27.50 15.92
N ASN A 227 -28.94 -28.81 15.82
CA ASN A 227 -30.26 -29.39 15.69
C ASN A 227 -30.55 -30.24 16.91
N ALA A 228 -31.39 -29.73 17.81
CA ALA A 228 -31.73 -30.39 19.08
C ALA A 228 -32.48 -31.72 18.85
N THR A 229 -33.35 -31.78 17.84
CA THR A 229 -34.15 -33.01 17.56
C THR A 229 -33.32 -34.15 16.97
N LYS A 230 -32.22 -33.81 16.28
CA LYS A 230 -31.27 -34.76 15.71
C LYS A 230 -30.04 -34.97 16.59
N ASN A 231 -30.00 -34.35 17.76
CA ASN A 231 -28.82 -34.35 18.65
C ASN A 231 -27.51 -33.97 17.94
N ALA A 232 -27.62 -33.12 16.92
CA ALA A 232 -26.50 -32.71 16.08
C ALA A 232 -25.97 -31.32 16.48
N ASN A 233 -24.67 -31.26 16.72
CA ASN A 233 -23.99 -30.00 17.01
C ASN A 233 -23.91 -29.14 15.77
N GLY A 234 -24.02 -27.83 15.97
CA GLY A 234 -23.75 -26.81 14.96
C GLY A 234 -22.27 -26.41 14.95
N LYS A 235 -21.94 -25.54 14.02
CA LYS A 235 -20.58 -25.04 13.81
C LYS A 235 -20.59 -23.56 13.42
N ILE A 236 -19.76 -22.76 14.07
CA ILE A 236 -19.46 -21.40 13.62
C ILE A 236 -18.05 -21.40 13.05
N THR A 237 -17.94 -20.93 11.82
CA THR A 237 -16.64 -20.69 11.17
C THR A 237 -16.38 -19.20 11.14
N ARG A 238 -15.20 -18.80 11.57
CA ARG A 238 -14.73 -17.42 11.55
C ARG A 238 -13.44 -17.35 10.75
N LYS A 239 -13.30 -16.27 9.98
CA LYS A 239 -12.10 -16.00 9.18
C LYS A 239 -11.52 -14.65 9.58
N CYS A 240 -10.20 -14.61 9.80
CA CYS A 240 -9.52 -13.35 10.02
C CYS A 240 -9.61 -12.47 8.76
N SER A 241 -10.07 -11.23 8.92
CA SER A 241 -10.22 -10.29 7.82
C SER A 241 -8.88 -9.85 7.23
N VAL A 242 -7.79 -10.01 7.99
CA VAL A 242 -6.44 -9.60 7.60
C VAL A 242 -5.70 -10.76 6.91
N CYS A 243 -5.57 -11.91 7.58
CA CYS A 243 -4.74 -13.03 7.09
C CYS A 243 -5.50 -14.20 6.47
N GLY A 244 -6.81 -14.19 6.59
CA GLY A 244 -7.62 -15.31 6.10
C GLY A 244 -7.59 -16.56 6.98
N LYS A 245 -6.82 -16.59 8.09
CA LYS A 245 -6.80 -17.72 9.03
C LYS A 245 -8.22 -18.04 9.50
N THR A 246 -8.59 -19.32 9.45
CA THR A 246 -9.92 -19.78 9.80
C THR A 246 -9.90 -20.46 11.17
N THR A 247 -10.89 -20.17 11.99
CA THR A 247 -11.16 -20.88 13.25
C THR A 247 -12.58 -21.40 13.26
N THR A 248 -12.80 -22.47 14.00
CA THR A 248 -14.13 -23.05 14.15
C THR A 248 -14.46 -23.29 15.61
N SER A 249 -15.73 -23.01 15.98
CA SER A 249 -16.28 -23.31 17.31
C SER A 249 -17.51 -24.19 17.14
N THR A 250 -17.67 -25.18 18.03
CA THR A 250 -18.84 -26.05 18.05
C THR A 250 -19.99 -25.35 18.80
N LEU A 251 -21.18 -25.37 18.18
CA LEU A 251 -22.44 -25.02 18.86
C LEU A 251 -23.08 -26.33 19.32
N TYR A 252 -23.02 -26.58 20.61
CA TYR A 252 -23.62 -27.81 21.16
C TYR A 252 -25.14 -27.75 21.02
N ALA A 253 -25.72 -28.87 20.61
CA ALA A 253 -27.17 -29.05 20.62
C ALA A 253 -27.66 -29.02 22.07
N PRO A 254 -28.76 -28.31 22.39
CA PRO A 254 -29.35 -28.37 23.70
C PRO A 254 -29.78 -29.82 24.02
N LYS A 255 -29.35 -30.34 25.17
CA LYS A 255 -29.81 -31.65 25.65
C LYS A 255 -31.23 -31.47 26.16
N SER A 256 -32.14 -32.35 25.73
CA SER A 256 -33.44 -32.47 26.36
C SER A 256 -33.27 -33.00 27.80
N VAL A 257 -33.65 -32.19 28.76
CA VAL A 257 -33.76 -32.62 30.16
C VAL A 257 -35.17 -33.15 30.34
N THR A 258 -35.32 -34.45 30.53
CA THR A 258 -36.60 -35.03 30.96
C THR A 258 -36.71 -34.81 32.47
N LEU A 259 -37.63 -33.96 32.90
CA LEU A 259 -38.00 -33.89 34.28
C LEU A 259 -38.84 -35.14 34.60
N SER A 260 -38.28 -36.06 35.37
CA SER A 260 -39.08 -37.11 36.00
C SER A 260 -39.96 -36.49 37.07
N ALA A 261 -41.27 -36.71 36.95
CA ALA A 261 -42.26 -36.31 37.99
C ALA A 261 -42.09 -37.12 39.26
#